data_4613d5bbd503248394a34f67da27f021
#
_entry.id   4613d5bbd503248394a34f67da27f021
#
_cell.length_a   1.000
_cell.length_b   1.000
_cell.length_c   1.000
_cell.angle_alpha   90.00
_cell.angle_beta   90.00
_cell.angle_gamma   90.00
#
_symmetry.space_group_name_H-M   'P 1'
#
loop_
_entity.id
_entity.type
_entity.pdbx_description
1 polymer ?
#
loop_
_entity_poly.entity_id
_entity_poly.type
_entity_poly.pdbx_seq_one_letter_code
_entity_poly.pdbx_strand_id
1 'polypeptide(L)'
;RPGPVVLVLPEDMLATPTAAPVLSRIRPAQAWPAPGALRDLRTLLLQAQRPFAIAGGSGWTAESARALQRFAETWQLPVGCGFRFQDCFDNRHALYAGDVGIGINPKLAARLREADLVLAIGVRLGEMTTGGYTLLEAPRPRQKLVHIHAGADELGRVYAADLLMQASVNHAAKALESLAAPPNLPWRAD
;
A
#
# COMPACT_ATOMS: atom_id res chain seq x y z
N ARG A 1 -7.60 -10.71 -3.87
CA ARG A 1 -6.80 -10.00 -4.88
C ARG A 1 -7.53 -10.07 -6.22
N PRO A 2 -7.83 -8.94 -6.89
CA PRO A 2 -8.37 -8.93 -8.24
C PRO A 2 -7.41 -9.59 -9.23
N GLY A 3 -7.97 -10.26 -10.24
CA GLY A 3 -7.19 -10.89 -11.30
C GLY A 3 -8.02 -11.00 -12.58
N PRO A 4 -7.40 -11.33 -13.71
CA PRO A 4 -8.12 -11.54 -14.95
C PRO A 4 -9.02 -12.76 -14.83
N VAL A 5 -10.24 -12.66 -15.38
CA VAL A 5 -11.19 -13.75 -15.50
C VAL A 5 -11.62 -13.82 -16.96
N VAL A 6 -11.56 -15.00 -17.54
CA VAL A 6 -12.04 -15.25 -18.90
C VAL A 6 -13.32 -16.03 -18.83
N LEU A 7 -14.39 -15.50 -19.42
CA LEU A 7 -15.69 -16.18 -19.58
C LEU A 7 -15.92 -16.43 -21.06
N VAL A 8 -15.99 -17.69 -21.45
CA VAL A 8 -16.33 -18.09 -22.82
C VAL A 8 -17.84 -18.25 -22.91
N LEU A 9 -18.47 -17.52 -23.81
CA LEU A 9 -19.89 -17.49 -24.04
C LEU A 9 -20.18 -17.99 -25.47
N PRO A 10 -20.45 -19.31 -25.67
CA PRO A 10 -20.85 -19.83 -26.97
C PRO A 10 -22.14 -19.16 -27.47
N GLU A 11 -22.24 -18.92 -28.76
CA GLU A 11 -23.36 -18.14 -29.33
C GLU A 11 -24.72 -18.78 -29.09
N ASP A 12 -24.80 -20.09 -29.19
CA ASP A 12 -26.03 -20.87 -28.92
C ASP A 12 -26.49 -20.74 -27.46
N MET A 13 -25.54 -20.69 -26.52
CA MET A 13 -25.85 -20.49 -25.11
C MET A 13 -26.35 -19.08 -24.81
N LEU A 14 -25.90 -18.06 -25.54
CA LEU A 14 -26.39 -16.68 -25.41
C LEU A 14 -27.84 -16.52 -25.84
N ALA A 15 -28.30 -17.33 -26.79
CA ALA A 15 -29.66 -17.30 -27.32
C ALA A 15 -30.66 -18.26 -26.57
N THR A 16 -30.17 -19.12 -25.71
CA THR A 16 -30.98 -20.12 -25.03
C THR A 16 -31.76 -19.51 -23.85
N PRO A 17 -33.10 -19.59 -23.83
CA PRO A 17 -33.90 -19.19 -22.68
C PRO A 17 -33.52 -19.99 -21.43
N THR A 18 -33.45 -19.32 -20.29
CA THR A 18 -33.13 -19.96 -19.01
C THR A 18 -34.12 -19.54 -17.92
N ALA A 19 -34.44 -20.45 -17.02
CA ALA A 19 -35.20 -20.18 -15.79
C ALA A 19 -34.26 -20.00 -14.57
N ALA A 20 -32.94 -19.97 -14.78
CA ALA A 20 -31.99 -19.76 -13.69
C ALA A 20 -32.22 -18.41 -13.02
N PRO A 21 -32.26 -18.35 -11.67
CA PRO A 21 -32.44 -17.08 -10.97
C PRO A 21 -31.20 -16.18 -11.13
N VAL A 22 -31.46 -14.88 -11.24
CA VAL A 22 -30.37 -13.87 -11.13
C VAL A 22 -29.92 -13.82 -9.68
N LEU A 23 -28.69 -14.24 -9.45
CA LEU A 23 -28.12 -14.24 -8.11
C LEU A 23 -27.57 -12.85 -7.73
N SER A 24 -27.64 -12.54 -6.44
CA SER A 24 -27.00 -11.33 -5.90
C SER A 24 -25.49 -11.39 -6.03
N ARG A 25 -24.86 -10.24 -6.25
CA ARG A 25 -23.40 -10.12 -6.28
C ARG A 25 -22.80 -10.55 -4.94
N ILE A 26 -21.84 -11.46 -4.99
CA ILE A 26 -21.09 -11.88 -3.81
C ILE A 26 -20.22 -10.70 -3.32
N ARG A 27 -20.25 -10.42 -2.03
CA ARG A 27 -19.36 -9.47 -1.39
C ARG A 27 -18.10 -10.20 -0.96
N PRO A 28 -16.91 -9.85 -1.49
CA PRO A 28 -15.67 -10.49 -1.06
C PRO A 28 -15.36 -10.17 0.40
N ALA A 29 -14.84 -11.16 1.12
CA ALA A 29 -14.32 -10.94 2.46
C ALA A 29 -13.10 -10.02 2.40
N GLN A 30 -13.00 -9.12 3.38
CA GLN A 30 -11.88 -8.18 3.49
C GLN A 30 -11.23 -8.31 4.88
N ALA A 31 -9.92 -8.53 4.89
CA ALA A 31 -9.16 -8.62 6.13
C ALA A 31 -8.95 -7.22 6.76
N TRP A 32 -9.01 -7.18 8.10
CA TRP A 32 -8.62 -6.04 8.91
C TRP A 32 -7.24 -6.24 9.50
N PRO A 33 -6.43 -5.18 9.69
CA PRO A 33 -5.16 -5.30 10.37
C PRO A 33 -5.39 -5.72 11.83
N ALA A 34 -4.56 -6.65 12.31
CA ALA A 34 -4.62 -7.07 13.71
C ALA A 34 -4.23 -5.91 14.64
N PRO A 35 -4.95 -5.72 15.77
CA PRO A 35 -4.63 -4.62 16.72
C PRO A 35 -3.18 -4.67 17.25
N GLY A 36 -2.61 -5.87 17.42
CA GLY A 36 -1.21 -6.05 17.81
C GLY A 36 -0.26 -5.47 16.76
N ALA A 37 -0.47 -5.81 15.49
CA ALA A 37 0.35 -5.30 14.40
C ALA A 37 0.26 -3.77 14.24
N LEU A 38 -0.88 -3.15 14.56
CA LEU A 38 -1.00 -1.69 14.58
C LEU A 38 -0.17 -1.05 15.71
N ARG A 39 -0.09 -1.70 16.88
CA ARG A 39 0.78 -1.25 17.98
C ARG A 39 2.26 -1.35 17.60
N ASP A 40 2.65 -2.46 16.96
CA ASP A 40 4.02 -2.67 16.49
C ASP A 40 4.40 -1.64 15.41
N LEU A 41 3.50 -1.38 14.45
CA LEU A 41 3.68 -0.32 13.47
C LEU A 41 3.88 1.05 14.14
N ARG A 42 3.03 1.39 15.12
CA ARG A 42 3.17 2.64 15.85
C ARG A 42 4.53 2.74 16.55
N THR A 43 5.02 1.66 17.11
CA THR A 43 6.34 1.61 17.74
C THR A 43 7.45 1.87 16.72
N LEU A 44 7.39 1.24 15.53
CA LEU A 44 8.34 1.49 14.45
C LEU A 44 8.32 2.94 13.98
N LEU A 45 7.13 3.53 13.82
CA LEU A 45 7.00 4.95 13.48
C LEU A 45 7.62 5.87 14.52
N LEU A 46 7.42 5.60 15.82
CA LEU A 46 8.00 6.41 16.90
C LEU A 46 9.53 6.34 16.97
N GLN A 47 10.14 5.28 16.45
CA GLN A 47 11.59 5.09 16.41
C GLN A 47 12.25 5.64 15.14
N ALA A 48 11.45 5.86 14.09
CA ALA A 48 11.96 6.33 12.82
C ALA A 48 12.47 7.79 12.90
N GLN A 49 13.42 8.11 12.03
CA GLN A 49 13.93 9.46 11.81
C GLN A 49 13.66 9.96 10.40
N ARG A 50 13.55 9.04 9.45
CA ARG A 50 13.30 9.31 8.02
C ARG A 50 12.32 8.31 7.43
N PRO A 51 11.07 8.25 7.95
CA PRO A 51 10.08 7.32 7.41
C PRO A 51 9.63 7.74 6.01
N PHE A 52 9.21 6.75 5.22
CA PHE A 52 8.65 6.94 3.89
C PHE A 52 7.53 5.95 3.64
N ALA A 53 6.40 6.37 3.06
CA ALA A 53 5.32 5.49 2.66
C ALA A 53 5.27 5.32 1.15
N ILE A 54 5.01 4.09 0.69
CA ILE A 54 4.70 3.77 -0.71
C ILE A 54 3.28 3.24 -0.74
N ALA A 55 2.37 3.98 -1.36
CA ALA A 55 0.98 3.57 -1.55
C ALA A 55 0.76 3.01 -2.96
N GLY A 56 -0.09 2.01 -3.09
CA GLY A 56 -0.42 1.45 -4.40
C GLY A 56 -1.32 0.23 -4.31
N GLY A 57 -1.39 -0.54 -5.40
CA GLY A 57 -2.27 -1.69 -5.48
C GLY A 57 -3.71 -1.31 -5.76
N SER A 58 -4.53 -2.32 -6.01
CA SER A 58 -5.93 -2.15 -6.39
C SER A 58 -6.88 -2.18 -5.20
N GLY A 59 -8.09 -1.66 -5.41
CA GLY A 59 -9.17 -1.72 -4.45
C GLY A 59 -9.35 -0.47 -3.59
N TRP A 60 -8.58 0.58 -3.83
CA TRP A 60 -8.76 1.88 -3.17
C TRP A 60 -10.13 2.48 -3.47
N THR A 61 -10.73 3.07 -2.46
CA THR A 61 -11.90 3.94 -2.58
C THR A 61 -11.48 5.39 -2.30
N ALA A 62 -12.28 6.35 -2.73
CA ALA A 62 -12.04 7.76 -2.39
C ALA A 62 -12.00 8.00 -0.88
N GLU A 63 -12.74 7.22 -0.09
CA GLU A 63 -12.72 7.29 1.37
C GLU A 63 -11.38 6.81 1.93
N SER A 64 -10.88 5.66 1.45
CA SER A 64 -9.61 5.11 1.93
C SER A 64 -8.39 5.95 1.48
N ALA A 65 -8.45 6.55 0.29
CA ALA A 65 -7.42 7.52 -0.14
C ALA A 65 -7.37 8.75 0.79
N ARG A 66 -8.54 9.29 1.15
CA ARG A 66 -8.61 10.37 2.15
C ARG A 66 -8.17 9.95 3.55
N ALA A 67 -8.45 8.71 3.97
CA ALA A 67 -7.98 8.19 5.25
C ALA A 67 -6.44 8.06 5.27
N LEU A 68 -5.84 7.58 4.18
CA LEU A 68 -4.39 7.56 4.01
C LEU A 68 -3.79 8.98 4.08
N GLN A 69 -4.44 9.95 3.44
CA GLN A 69 -3.98 11.34 3.47
C GLN A 69 -3.99 11.89 4.92
N ARG A 70 -5.09 11.70 5.67
CA ARG A 70 -5.16 12.15 7.08
C ARG A 70 -4.13 11.44 7.97
N PHE A 71 -3.85 10.17 7.73
CA PHE A 71 -2.75 9.48 8.40
C PHE A 71 -1.40 10.13 8.08
N ALA A 72 -1.14 10.39 6.80
CA ALA A 72 0.09 11.05 6.37
C ALA A 72 0.23 12.46 6.98
N GLU A 73 -0.85 13.25 7.01
CA GLU A 73 -0.89 14.58 7.63
C GLU A 73 -0.60 14.50 9.14
N THR A 74 -1.26 13.57 9.84
CA THR A 74 -1.08 13.38 11.29
C THR A 74 0.35 13.01 11.66
N TRP A 75 1.00 12.19 10.82
CA TRP A 75 2.37 11.72 11.02
C TRP A 75 3.41 12.51 10.23
N GLN A 76 3.03 13.56 9.49
CA GLN A 76 3.93 14.29 8.59
C GLN A 76 4.77 13.35 7.71
N LEU A 77 4.10 12.32 7.18
CA LEU A 77 4.73 11.21 6.49
C LEU A 77 4.72 11.45 4.96
N PRO A 78 5.88 11.53 4.29
CA PRO A 78 5.92 11.63 2.84
C PRO A 78 5.41 10.34 2.19
N VAL A 79 4.58 10.49 1.15
CA VAL A 79 3.95 9.40 0.44
C VAL A 79 4.34 9.42 -1.04
N GLY A 80 4.96 8.35 -1.50
CA GLY A 80 5.12 8.07 -2.92
C GLY A 80 4.05 7.09 -3.41
N CYS A 81 3.61 7.23 -4.65
CA CYS A 81 2.69 6.29 -5.26
C CYS A 81 3.43 5.29 -6.15
N GLY A 82 3.07 4.02 -6.03
CA GLY A 82 3.59 2.97 -6.90
C GLY A 82 3.14 3.16 -8.36
N PHE A 83 3.86 2.54 -9.29
CA PHE A 83 3.59 2.64 -10.72
C PHE A 83 2.12 2.36 -11.07
N ARG A 84 1.47 3.31 -11.75
CA ARG A 84 0.05 3.31 -12.15
C ARG A 84 -0.97 3.41 -11.01
N PHE A 85 -0.56 3.93 -9.84
CA PHE A 85 -1.44 4.11 -8.69
C PHE A 85 -1.40 5.54 -8.14
N GLN A 86 -1.20 6.53 -9.01
CA GLN A 86 -1.10 7.95 -8.65
C GLN A 86 -2.38 8.49 -8.02
N ASP A 87 -3.52 7.85 -8.26
CA ASP A 87 -4.83 8.18 -7.70
C ASP A 87 -5.01 7.77 -6.23
N CYS A 88 -4.03 7.03 -5.65
CA CYS A 88 -4.06 6.67 -4.22
C CYS A 88 -3.84 7.87 -3.28
N PHE A 89 -3.28 8.97 -3.77
CA PHE A 89 -2.95 10.14 -2.96
C PHE A 89 -3.10 11.43 -3.80
N ASP A 90 -3.49 12.56 -3.19
CA ASP A 90 -3.58 13.84 -3.93
C ASP A 90 -2.17 14.30 -4.34
N ASN A 91 -1.92 14.31 -5.64
CA ASN A 91 -0.61 14.65 -6.20
C ASN A 91 -0.24 16.14 -6.04
N ARG A 92 -1.17 16.99 -5.59
CA ARG A 92 -0.93 18.40 -5.27
C ARG A 92 -0.65 18.62 -3.79
N HIS A 93 -0.79 17.57 -2.97
CA HIS A 93 -0.57 17.66 -1.53
C HIS A 93 0.92 17.81 -1.21
N ALA A 94 1.25 18.62 -0.19
CA ALA A 94 2.65 18.88 0.21
C ALA A 94 3.43 17.60 0.61
N LEU A 95 2.73 16.57 1.09
CA LEU A 95 3.33 15.29 1.46
C LEU A 95 3.43 14.30 0.28
N TYR A 96 2.95 14.66 -0.92
CA TYR A 96 3.16 13.82 -2.09
C TYR A 96 4.60 13.90 -2.56
N ALA A 97 5.32 12.79 -2.48
CA ALA A 97 6.73 12.72 -2.82
C ALA A 97 7.01 12.37 -4.29
N GLY A 98 6.01 11.89 -5.02
CA GLY A 98 6.12 11.53 -6.44
C GLY A 98 5.90 10.05 -6.73
N ASP A 99 6.19 9.64 -7.97
CA ASP A 99 6.01 8.28 -8.45
C ASP A 99 7.20 7.39 -8.09
N VAL A 100 6.91 6.23 -7.49
CA VAL A 100 7.88 5.19 -7.15
C VAL A 100 7.74 4.04 -8.15
N GLY A 101 8.80 3.79 -8.91
CA GLY A 101 8.81 2.74 -9.91
C GLY A 101 9.58 3.12 -11.17
N ILE A 102 9.05 2.79 -12.34
CA ILE A 102 9.72 3.09 -13.61
C ILE A 102 9.86 4.60 -13.79
N GLY A 103 11.08 5.04 -14.09
CA GLY A 103 11.35 6.46 -14.30
C GLY A 103 11.32 7.32 -13.03
N ILE A 104 11.49 6.70 -11.87
CA ILE A 104 11.54 7.41 -10.58
C ILE A 104 12.53 8.59 -10.63
N ASN A 105 12.11 9.72 -10.09
CA ASN A 105 12.99 10.88 -9.94
C ASN A 105 14.24 10.50 -9.11
N PRO A 106 15.46 10.81 -9.56
CA PRO A 106 16.69 10.44 -8.84
C PRO A 106 16.76 10.95 -7.39
N LYS A 107 16.19 12.13 -7.10
CA LYS A 107 16.12 12.68 -5.73
C LYS A 107 15.15 11.85 -4.87
N LEU A 108 14.03 11.44 -5.42
CA LEU A 108 13.09 10.56 -4.73
C LEU A 108 13.69 9.18 -4.49
N ALA A 109 14.42 8.63 -5.46
CA ALA A 109 15.13 7.36 -5.29
C ALA A 109 16.19 7.44 -4.19
N ALA A 110 16.94 8.55 -4.11
CA ALA A 110 17.90 8.79 -3.03
C ALA A 110 17.20 8.87 -1.67
N ARG A 111 16.10 9.65 -1.58
CA ARG A 111 15.30 9.76 -0.35
C ARG A 111 14.79 8.41 0.13
N LEU A 112 14.28 7.56 -0.77
CA LEU A 112 13.82 6.22 -0.44
C LEU A 112 14.95 5.32 0.06
N ARG A 113 16.13 5.39 -0.57
CA ARG A 113 17.32 4.65 -0.11
C ARG A 113 17.83 5.11 1.25
N GLU A 114 17.67 6.39 1.57
CA GLU A 114 18.09 6.99 2.85
C GLU A 114 17.03 6.85 3.95
N ALA A 115 15.82 6.43 3.63
CA ALA A 115 14.78 6.15 4.63
C ALA A 115 15.29 5.10 5.63
N ASP A 116 14.88 5.22 6.87
CA ASP A 116 15.14 4.23 7.92
C ASP A 116 13.93 3.31 8.15
N LEU A 117 12.73 3.78 7.74
CA LEU A 117 11.50 3.01 7.77
C LEU A 117 10.74 3.20 6.46
N VAL A 118 10.36 2.10 5.81
CA VAL A 118 9.50 2.09 4.62
C VAL A 118 8.20 1.38 4.93
N LEU A 119 7.07 2.07 4.68
CA LEU A 119 5.72 1.51 4.76
C LEU A 119 5.21 1.23 3.34
N ALA A 120 5.13 -0.01 2.94
CA ALA A 120 4.51 -0.43 1.69
C ALA A 120 3.02 -0.76 1.93
N ILE A 121 2.11 0.09 1.43
CA ILE A 121 0.68 0.04 1.72
C ILE A 121 -0.09 -0.37 0.46
N GLY A 122 -0.52 -1.63 0.40
CA GLY A 122 -1.27 -2.21 -0.70
C GLY A 122 -0.44 -2.49 -1.96
N VAL A 123 0.74 -1.96 -2.06
CA VAL A 123 1.62 -2.08 -3.22
C VAL A 123 2.40 -3.40 -3.21
N ARG A 124 2.60 -3.97 -4.38
CA ARG A 124 3.54 -5.07 -4.58
C ARG A 124 4.96 -4.53 -4.67
N LEU A 125 5.87 -5.13 -3.90
CA LEU A 125 7.30 -4.81 -3.95
C LEU A 125 8.01 -5.67 -5.01
N GLY A 126 7.50 -5.62 -6.23
CA GLY A 126 8.07 -6.30 -7.39
C GLY A 126 9.00 -5.40 -8.20
N GLU A 127 9.50 -5.92 -9.30
CA GLU A 127 10.45 -5.27 -10.21
C GLU A 127 10.08 -3.83 -10.55
N MET A 128 8.81 -3.59 -10.94
CA MET A 128 8.33 -2.28 -11.39
C MET A 128 8.40 -1.21 -10.28
N THR A 129 8.01 -1.55 -9.06
CA THR A 129 7.98 -0.61 -7.93
C THR A 129 9.37 -0.38 -7.35
N THR A 130 10.24 -1.39 -7.42
CA THR A 130 11.56 -1.33 -6.77
C THR A 130 12.71 -1.01 -7.74
N GLY A 131 12.38 -0.61 -8.97
CA GLY A 131 13.37 -0.27 -9.99
C GLY A 131 14.32 -1.43 -10.27
N GLY A 132 13.76 -2.62 -10.60
CA GLY A 132 14.55 -3.82 -10.82
C GLY A 132 15.23 -4.32 -9.54
N TYR A 133 14.58 -4.19 -8.39
CA TYR A 133 15.11 -4.59 -7.07
C TYR A 133 16.36 -3.80 -6.63
N THR A 134 16.51 -2.55 -7.10
CA THR A 134 17.67 -1.69 -6.79
C THR A 134 17.37 -0.60 -5.77
N LEU A 135 16.08 -0.28 -5.52
CA LEU A 135 15.67 0.75 -4.56
C LEU A 135 15.74 0.26 -3.11
N LEU A 136 15.44 -1.02 -2.90
CA LEU A 136 15.54 -1.70 -1.61
C LEU A 136 16.42 -2.93 -1.81
N GLU A 137 17.28 -3.21 -0.85
CA GLU A 137 18.15 -4.39 -0.88
C GLU A 137 17.37 -5.67 -0.60
N ALA A 138 17.43 -6.63 -1.51
CA ALA A 138 16.77 -7.92 -1.35
C ALA A 138 17.76 -8.96 -0.82
N PRO A 139 17.34 -9.93 0.00
CA PRO A 139 16.00 -10.10 0.57
C PRO A 139 15.73 -9.27 1.84
N ARG A 140 16.75 -8.64 2.42
CA ARG A 140 16.67 -7.86 3.65
C ARG A 140 17.03 -6.41 3.37
N PRO A 141 16.03 -5.52 3.29
CA PRO A 141 16.29 -4.09 3.16
C PRO A 141 17.11 -3.58 4.36
N ARG A 142 17.96 -2.60 4.10
CA ARG A 142 18.66 -1.86 5.16
C ARG A 142 17.66 -1.07 6.04
N GLN A 143 16.57 -0.62 5.43
CA GLN A 143 15.44 0.04 6.08
C GLN A 143 14.63 -0.97 6.88
N LYS A 144 14.04 -0.56 7.98
CA LYS A 144 12.90 -1.26 8.55
C LYS A 144 11.78 -1.27 7.51
N LEU A 145 11.18 -2.42 7.26
CA LEU A 145 10.13 -2.57 6.27
C LEU A 145 8.84 -3.04 6.93
N VAL A 146 7.77 -2.29 6.71
CA VAL A 146 6.39 -2.70 7.00
C VAL A 146 5.70 -2.96 5.67
N HIS A 147 5.15 -4.15 5.47
CA HIS A 147 4.42 -4.48 4.25
C HIS A 147 2.98 -4.85 4.59
N ILE A 148 2.04 -4.04 4.10
CA ILE A 148 0.59 -4.22 4.25
C ILE A 148 0.02 -4.59 2.90
N HIS A 149 -0.59 -5.77 2.79
CA HIS A 149 -1.15 -6.24 1.52
C HIS A 149 -2.35 -7.16 1.74
N ALA A 150 -3.33 -7.13 0.81
CA ALA A 150 -4.54 -7.95 0.91
C ALA A 150 -4.27 -9.45 0.67
N GLY A 151 -3.36 -9.79 -0.23
CA GLY A 151 -2.98 -11.17 -0.51
C GLY A 151 -1.83 -11.61 0.38
N ALA A 152 -2.05 -12.68 1.14
CA ALA A 152 -1.02 -13.26 2.00
C ALA A 152 0.18 -13.81 1.21
N ASP A 153 -0.05 -14.23 -0.02
CA ASP A 153 0.96 -14.75 -0.96
C ASP A 153 1.97 -13.70 -1.44
N GLU A 154 1.64 -12.42 -1.29
CA GLU A 154 2.55 -11.31 -1.63
C GLU A 154 3.47 -10.94 -0.46
N LEU A 155 3.01 -11.16 0.77
CA LEU A 155 3.75 -10.81 1.97
C LEU A 155 4.97 -11.73 2.15
N GLY A 156 6.16 -11.11 2.24
CA GLY A 156 7.43 -11.87 2.36
C GLY A 156 7.90 -12.55 1.08
N ARG A 157 7.26 -12.29 -0.06
CA ARG A 157 7.60 -12.96 -1.33
C ARG A 157 9.00 -12.63 -1.84
N VAL A 158 9.42 -11.40 -1.72
CA VAL A 158 10.76 -10.92 -2.15
C VAL A 158 11.54 -10.40 -0.96
N TYR A 159 10.89 -9.61 -0.11
CA TYR A 159 11.54 -8.92 1.00
C TYR A 159 11.12 -9.48 2.35
N ALA A 160 12.10 -9.79 3.19
CA ALA A 160 11.88 -10.12 4.59
C ALA A 160 11.58 -8.84 5.37
N ALA A 161 10.30 -8.50 5.49
CA ALA A 161 9.86 -7.32 6.22
C ALA A 161 9.91 -7.53 7.74
N ASP A 162 10.13 -6.44 8.49
CA ASP A 162 10.08 -6.44 9.96
C ASP A 162 8.65 -6.61 10.48
N LEU A 163 7.66 -6.13 9.71
CA LEU A 163 6.25 -6.29 10.04
C LEU A 163 5.44 -6.60 8.78
N LEU A 164 4.74 -7.73 8.78
CA LEU A 164 3.81 -8.14 7.73
C LEU A 164 2.38 -8.00 8.24
N MET A 165 1.52 -7.31 7.46
CA MET A 165 0.12 -7.09 7.83
C MET A 165 -0.80 -7.49 6.69
N GLN A 166 -1.53 -8.58 6.85
CA GLN A 166 -2.57 -8.94 5.88
C GLN A 166 -3.82 -8.10 6.12
N ALA A 167 -4.09 -7.15 5.23
CA ALA A 167 -5.27 -6.31 5.29
C ALA A 167 -5.65 -5.77 3.90
N SER A 168 -6.95 -5.54 3.66
CA SER A 168 -7.37 -4.77 2.51
C SER A 168 -6.92 -3.31 2.66
N VAL A 169 -6.63 -2.63 1.56
CA VAL A 169 -6.17 -1.22 1.57
C VAL A 169 -7.19 -0.31 2.26
N ASN A 170 -8.50 -0.58 2.09
CA ASN A 170 -9.55 0.22 2.71
C ASN A 170 -9.55 0.11 4.23
N HIS A 171 -9.42 -1.10 4.75
CA HIS A 171 -9.37 -1.33 6.19
C HIS A 171 -8.02 -0.92 6.78
N ALA A 172 -6.93 -1.13 6.05
CA ALA A 172 -5.62 -0.65 6.45
C ALA A 172 -5.60 0.88 6.58
N ALA A 173 -6.04 1.61 5.55
CA ALA A 173 -6.07 3.07 5.58
C ALA A 173 -6.93 3.62 6.74
N LYS A 174 -8.12 3.02 6.97
CA LYS A 174 -8.99 3.40 8.09
C LYS A 174 -8.35 3.12 9.46
N ALA A 175 -7.65 2.00 9.60
CA ALA A 175 -6.95 1.67 10.83
C ALA A 175 -5.72 2.59 11.06
N LEU A 176 -4.98 2.89 10.00
CA LEU A 176 -3.84 3.82 10.04
C LEU A 176 -4.27 5.23 10.45
N GLU A 177 -5.39 5.73 9.92
CA GLU A 177 -5.97 7.03 10.29
C GLU A 177 -6.22 7.16 11.79
N SER A 178 -6.55 6.05 12.47
CA SER A 178 -6.79 6.05 13.92
C SER A 178 -5.53 6.05 14.77
N LEU A 179 -4.34 5.91 14.17
CA LEU A 179 -3.07 5.91 14.90
C LEU A 179 -2.66 7.33 15.30
N ALA A 180 -2.76 7.63 16.58
CA ALA A 180 -2.33 8.91 17.14
C ALA A 180 -0.81 9.10 17.05
N ALA A 181 -0.38 10.21 16.45
CA ALA A 181 1.01 10.65 16.48
C ALA A 181 1.32 11.39 17.80
N PRO A 182 2.59 11.42 18.22
CA PRO A 182 3.02 12.26 19.34
C PRO A 182 2.98 13.74 18.93
N PRO A 183 2.91 14.67 19.89
CA PRO A 183 2.89 16.11 19.59
C PRO A 183 4.17 16.60 18.89
N ASN A 184 5.29 15.93 19.12
CA ASN A 184 6.57 16.22 18.49
C ASN A 184 7.04 14.97 17.76
N LEU A 185 7.12 15.04 16.45
CA LEU A 185 7.70 14.00 15.62
C LEU A 185 9.23 14.18 15.54
N PRO A 186 10.01 13.08 15.52
CA PRO A 186 11.46 13.16 15.38
C PRO A 186 11.92 13.54 13.96
N TRP A 187 11.02 13.63 13.01
CA TRP A 187 11.27 14.04 11.62
C TRP A 187 10.35 15.19 11.19
N ARG A 188 10.69 15.83 10.08
CA ARG A 188 9.81 16.71 9.32
C ARG A 188 9.69 16.14 7.90
N ALA A 189 8.60 16.47 7.23
CA ALA A 189 8.40 16.14 5.81
C ALA A 189 9.14 17.20 4.97
N ASP A 190 10.46 17.09 4.86
CA ASP A 190 11.30 17.98 4.04
C ASP A 190 11.24 17.60 2.55
#